data_d71fe09583b999ce105a2f3a92aae6db
#
_entry.id   d71fe09583b999ce105a2f3a92aae6db
#
_cell.length_a   1.000
_cell.length_b   1.000
_cell.length_c   1.000
_cell.angle_alpha   90.00
_cell.angle_beta   90.00
_cell.angle_gamma   90.00
#
_symmetry.space_group_name_H-M   'P 1'
#
loop_
_entity.id
_entity.type
_entity.pdbx_description
1 polymer ?
#
loop_
_entity_poly.entity_id
_entity_poly.type
_entity_poly.pdbx_seq_one_letter_code
_entity_poly.pdbx_strand_id
1 'polypeptide(L)'
;TLTHPNLKHGTWCVRHMEGGNKGTLVVPEVCNIFVDRYVVPGEDEKTCIQQMLDAARALGLEEKVEVRLKPRNSPYMQSFALEPDDGLVTTLQRAFKEVTGEELPVEYDPSVCDSNILAVSLGIPTVTFGPSGGGMHAANEYGHAWQVKNCAEVYRRTVAELLK
;
A
#
# COMPACT_ATOMS: atom_id res chain seq x y z
N THR A 1 10.72 1.31 -14.30
CA THR A 1 9.95 1.44 -13.05
C THR A 1 9.76 2.91 -12.77
N LEU A 2 8.53 3.34 -12.52
CA LEU A 2 8.23 4.71 -12.14
C LEU A 2 8.82 5.00 -10.75
N THR A 3 9.25 6.24 -10.52
CA THR A 3 9.81 6.67 -9.24
C THR A 3 8.96 7.80 -8.68
N HIS A 4 8.49 7.63 -7.45
CA HIS A 4 7.80 8.67 -6.70
C HIS A 4 8.77 9.33 -5.71
N PRO A 5 8.75 10.67 -5.51
CA PRO A 5 9.71 11.37 -4.67
C PRO A 5 9.84 10.77 -3.25
N ASN A 6 8.71 10.44 -2.62
CA ASN A 6 8.67 9.97 -1.24
C ASN A 6 8.58 8.43 -1.12
N LEU A 7 7.81 7.76 -1.99
CA LEU A 7 7.65 6.29 -1.99
C LEU A 7 8.74 5.56 -2.77
N LYS A 8 9.61 6.30 -3.47
CA LYS A 8 10.68 5.79 -4.33
C LYS A 8 10.10 4.96 -5.49
N HIS A 9 10.18 3.65 -5.45
CA HIS A 9 9.67 2.74 -6.48
C HIS A 9 8.83 1.63 -5.84
N GLY A 10 7.92 1.08 -6.61
CA GLY A 10 7.14 -0.05 -6.16
C GLY A 10 7.97 -1.32 -5.98
N THR A 11 7.46 -2.26 -5.22
CA THR A 11 8.16 -3.49 -4.83
C THR A 11 7.49 -4.74 -5.37
N TRP A 12 8.24 -5.81 -5.48
CA TRP A 12 7.81 -7.13 -5.95
C TRP A 12 8.03 -8.16 -4.86
N CYS A 13 7.06 -9.04 -4.66
CA CYS A 13 7.19 -10.16 -3.74
C CYS A 13 6.60 -11.42 -4.37
N VAL A 14 7.42 -12.44 -4.56
CA VAL A 14 6.92 -13.78 -4.93
C VAL A 14 6.29 -14.40 -3.70
N ARG A 15 4.97 -14.61 -3.75
CA ARG A 15 4.18 -15.13 -2.62
C ARG A 15 4.04 -16.65 -2.65
N HIS A 16 3.98 -17.20 -3.84
CA HIS A 16 3.76 -18.62 -4.01
C HIS A 16 4.23 -19.06 -5.39
N MET A 17 4.69 -20.29 -5.47
CA MET A 17 5.02 -20.98 -6.72
C MET A 17 4.41 -22.37 -6.69
N GLU A 18 3.81 -22.79 -7.79
CA GLU A 18 3.24 -24.13 -7.92
C GLU A 18 3.48 -24.69 -9.32
N GLY A 19 3.78 -25.97 -9.38
CA GLY A 19 4.00 -26.69 -10.63
C GLY A 19 4.22 -28.17 -10.40
N GLY A 20 3.93 -28.96 -11.42
CA GLY A 20 4.12 -30.41 -11.39
C GLY A 20 3.07 -31.16 -10.59
N ASN A 21 3.37 -32.43 -10.41
CA ASN A 21 2.55 -33.37 -9.66
C ASN A 21 3.45 -34.16 -8.70
N LYS A 22 3.09 -34.20 -7.44
CA LYS A 22 3.85 -34.92 -6.38
C LYS A 22 3.98 -36.44 -6.62
N GLY A 23 3.12 -37.03 -7.46
CA GLY A 23 3.10 -38.45 -7.78
C GLY A 23 3.90 -38.84 -9.01
N THR A 24 4.56 -37.90 -9.69
CA THR A 24 5.33 -38.19 -10.91
C THR A 24 6.77 -37.72 -10.79
N LEU A 25 7.70 -38.44 -11.46
CA LEU A 25 9.12 -38.07 -11.53
C LEU A 25 9.45 -37.28 -12.82
N VAL A 26 8.44 -36.62 -13.39
CA VAL A 26 8.57 -35.84 -14.64
C VAL A 26 8.76 -34.38 -14.31
N VAL A 27 9.62 -33.72 -15.07
CA VAL A 27 9.77 -32.26 -15.00
C VAL A 27 8.43 -31.57 -15.41
N PRO A 28 7.90 -30.63 -14.63
CA PRO A 28 6.64 -29.97 -14.96
C PRO A 28 6.73 -29.21 -16.28
N GLU A 29 5.67 -29.29 -17.07
CA GLU A 29 5.53 -28.44 -18.27
C GLU A 29 5.17 -26.99 -17.95
N VAL A 30 4.50 -26.79 -16.81
CA VAL A 30 4.01 -25.46 -16.37
C VAL A 30 4.37 -25.22 -14.92
N CYS A 31 4.79 -23.99 -14.63
CA CYS A 31 4.96 -23.46 -13.28
C CYS A 31 4.21 -22.13 -13.17
N ASN A 32 3.29 -22.02 -12.21
CA ASN A 32 2.62 -20.80 -11.88
C ASN A 32 3.38 -20.06 -10.76
N ILE A 33 3.63 -18.77 -10.96
CA ILE A 33 4.27 -17.89 -9.99
C ILE A 33 3.28 -16.80 -9.61
N PHE A 34 2.97 -16.69 -8.33
CA PHE A 34 2.07 -15.66 -7.80
C PHE A 34 2.90 -14.55 -7.18
N VAL A 35 2.70 -13.35 -7.71
CA VAL A 35 3.49 -12.18 -7.33
C VAL A 35 2.58 -11.08 -6.82
N ASP A 36 2.90 -10.54 -5.64
CA ASP A 36 2.34 -9.28 -5.20
C ASP A 36 3.21 -8.13 -5.71
N ARG A 37 2.55 -7.10 -6.21
CA ARG A 37 3.18 -5.89 -6.70
C ARG A 37 2.60 -4.68 -5.97
N TYR A 38 3.42 -4.03 -5.16
CA TYR A 38 3.08 -2.74 -4.57
C TYR A 38 3.48 -1.64 -5.54
N VAL A 39 2.52 -0.83 -5.92
CA VAL A 39 2.67 0.22 -6.94
C VAL A 39 2.83 1.59 -6.30
N VAL A 40 3.49 2.50 -7.02
CA VAL A 40 3.51 3.92 -6.66
C VAL A 40 2.49 4.70 -7.49
N PRO A 41 2.08 5.91 -7.08
CA PRO A 41 1.18 6.73 -7.89
C PRO A 41 1.66 6.88 -9.33
N GLY A 42 0.76 6.65 -10.28
CA GLY A 42 1.05 6.66 -11.71
C GLY A 42 1.38 5.29 -12.32
N GLU A 43 1.59 4.24 -11.51
CA GLU A 43 1.67 2.86 -12.00
C GLU A 43 0.29 2.20 -11.95
N ASP A 44 -0.01 1.39 -12.96
CA ASP A 44 -1.24 0.61 -13.09
C ASP A 44 -0.94 -0.87 -13.37
N GLU A 45 -2.00 -1.66 -13.51
CA GLU A 45 -1.89 -3.09 -13.83
C GLU A 45 -1.17 -3.35 -15.15
N LYS A 46 -1.40 -2.51 -16.17
CA LYS A 46 -0.78 -2.66 -17.50
C LYS A 46 0.72 -2.43 -17.43
N THR A 47 1.13 -1.41 -16.70
CA THR A 47 2.54 -1.12 -16.41
C THR A 47 3.21 -2.29 -15.72
N CYS A 48 2.55 -2.90 -14.73
CA CYS A 48 3.08 -4.05 -13.98
C CYS A 48 3.22 -5.28 -14.88
N ILE A 49 2.21 -5.61 -15.68
CA ILE A 49 2.24 -6.72 -16.63
C ILE A 49 3.37 -6.52 -17.64
N GLN A 50 3.48 -5.30 -18.20
CA GLN A 50 4.50 -4.98 -19.19
C GLN A 50 5.92 -5.12 -18.62
N GLN A 51 6.15 -4.68 -17.40
CA GLN A 51 7.45 -4.84 -16.72
C GLN A 51 7.86 -6.31 -16.59
N MET A 52 6.92 -7.22 -16.28
CA MET A 52 7.19 -8.65 -16.21
C MET A 52 7.46 -9.26 -17.59
N LEU A 53 6.71 -8.87 -18.61
CA LEU A 53 6.93 -9.32 -19.99
C LEU A 53 8.28 -8.82 -20.53
N ASP A 54 8.67 -7.59 -20.21
CA ASP A 54 9.97 -7.05 -20.59
C ASP A 54 11.12 -7.79 -19.91
N ALA A 55 10.95 -8.19 -18.65
CA ALA A 55 11.92 -9.01 -17.95
C ALA A 55 12.04 -10.41 -18.58
N ALA A 56 10.90 -11.02 -18.97
CA ALA A 56 10.90 -12.31 -19.68
C ALA A 56 11.62 -12.19 -21.03
N ARG A 57 11.34 -11.13 -21.79
CA ARG A 57 12.01 -10.85 -23.07
C ARG A 57 13.52 -10.66 -22.92
N ALA A 58 13.95 -9.94 -21.89
CA ALA A 58 15.38 -9.75 -21.61
C ALA A 58 16.12 -11.07 -21.32
N LEU A 59 15.38 -12.11 -20.94
CA LEU A 59 15.90 -13.47 -20.71
C LEU A 59 15.67 -14.41 -21.90
N GLY A 60 15.08 -13.96 -23.01
CA GLY A 60 14.71 -14.81 -24.15
C GLY A 60 13.60 -15.81 -23.84
N LEU A 61 12.69 -15.46 -22.92
CA LEU A 61 11.61 -16.33 -22.45
C LEU A 61 10.21 -15.81 -22.85
N GLU A 62 10.12 -14.82 -23.73
CA GLU A 62 8.86 -14.17 -24.09
C GLU A 62 7.78 -15.11 -24.60
N GLU A 63 8.18 -16.15 -25.36
CA GLU A 63 7.27 -17.17 -25.89
C GLU A 63 6.87 -18.24 -24.85
N LYS A 64 7.49 -18.21 -23.66
CA LYS A 64 7.30 -19.19 -22.60
C LYS A 64 6.62 -18.64 -21.35
N VAL A 65 6.38 -17.33 -21.32
CA VAL A 65 5.82 -16.64 -20.14
C VAL A 65 4.51 -15.96 -20.52
N GLU A 66 3.46 -16.31 -19.82
CA GLU A 66 2.19 -15.59 -19.81
C GLU A 66 2.07 -14.81 -18.51
N VAL A 67 1.73 -13.55 -18.58
CA VAL A 67 1.48 -12.68 -17.42
C VAL A 67 0.05 -12.22 -17.43
N ARG A 68 -0.66 -12.43 -16.34
CA ARG A 68 -2.05 -12.00 -16.18
C ARG A 68 -2.33 -11.53 -14.77
N LEU A 69 -3.28 -10.62 -14.66
CA LEU A 69 -3.79 -10.21 -13.37
C LEU A 69 -4.60 -11.36 -12.75
N LYS A 70 -4.32 -11.70 -11.48
CA LYS A 70 -5.06 -12.75 -10.79
C LYS A 70 -6.48 -12.27 -10.51
N PRO A 71 -7.54 -12.99 -10.96
CA PRO A 71 -8.91 -12.63 -10.62
C PRO A 71 -9.13 -12.61 -9.09
N ARG A 72 -9.85 -11.62 -8.59
CA ARG A 72 -10.21 -11.50 -7.18
C ARG A 72 -11.58 -10.83 -7.02
N ASN A 73 -12.26 -11.12 -5.91
CA ASN A 73 -13.60 -10.58 -5.62
C ASN A 73 -13.57 -9.16 -5.05
N SER A 74 -12.42 -8.70 -4.57
CA SER A 74 -12.23 -7.33 -4.05
C SER A 74 -11.48 -6.47 -5.07
N PRO A 75 -11.68 -5.15 -5.07
CA PRO A 75 -10.93 -4.24 -5.95
C PRO A 75 -9.42 -4.35 -5.74
N TYR A 76 -8.67 -4.06 -6.79
CA TYR A 76 -7.24 -3.79 -6.65
C TYR A 76 -7.06 -2.42 -6.02
N MET A 77 -6.19 -2.36 -5.02
CA MET A 77 -5.90 -1.14 -4.29
C MET A 77 -4.81 -0.36 -5.03
N GLN A 78 -5.23 0.69 -5.73
CA GLN A 78 -4.30 1.58 -6.41
C GLN A 78 -3.60 2.49 -5.41
N SER A 79 -2.38 2.88 -5.74
CA SER A 79 -1.60 3.79 -4.90
C SER A 79 -2.10 5.23 -5.00
N PHE A 80 -1.99 5.96 -3.92
CA PHE A 80 -2.26 7.39 -3.86
C PHE A 80 -1.22 8.09 -2.98
N ALA A 81 -1.10 9.38 -3.12
CA ALA A 81 -0.37 10.25 -2.21
C ALA A 81 -1.15 11.55 -2.05
N LEU A 82 -1.17 12.07 -0.84
CA LEU A 82 -1.71 13.39 -0.53
C LEU A 82 -0.53 14.33 -0.31
N GLU A 83 -0.63 15.56 -0.79
CA GLU A 83 0.45 16.54 -0.61
C GLU A 83 0.53 16.98 0.85
N PRO A 84 1.75 17.25 1.36
CA PRO A 84 1.93 17.62 2.77
C PRO A 84 1.22 18.94 3.18
N ASP A 85 0.93 19.80 2.23
CA ASP A 85 0.22 21.08 2.42
C ASP A 85 -1.30 20.96 2.21
N ASP A 86 -1.82 19.76 1.97
CA ASP A 86 -3.26 19.53 1.91
C ASP A 86 -3.96 19.99 3.19
N GLY A 87 -5.17 20.56 3.04
CA GLY A 87 -5.95 21.11 4.15
C GLY A 87 -6.27 20.08 5.24
N LEU A 88 -6.49 18.80 4.88
CA LEU A 88 -6.70 17.73 5.85
C LEU A 88 -5.42 17.45 6.64
N VAL A 89 -4.26 17.38 5.96
CA VAL A 89 -2.96 17.13 6.59
C VAL A 89 -2.61 18.24 7.57
N THR A 90 -2.65 19.49 7.12
CA THR A 90 -2.28 20.66 7.93
C THR A 90 -3.21 20.86 9.11
N THR A 91 -4.51 20.59 8.96
CA THR A 91 -5.48 20.67 10.06
C THR A 91 -5.21 19.58 11.10
N LEU A 92 -4.93 18.34 10.65
CA LEU A 92 -4.58 17.24 11.55
C LEU A 92 -3.29 17.53 12.33
N GLN A 93 -2.25 18.04 11.67
CA GLN A 93 -0.98 18.41 12.29
C GLN A 93 -1.18 19.49 13.38
N ARG A 94 -1.97 20.52 13.09
CA ARG A 94 -2.29 21.57 14.06
C ARG A 94 -3.04 20.99 15.26
N ALA A 95 -4.09 20.19 15.03
CA ALA A 95 -4.84 19.56 16.10
C ALA A 95 -3.96 18.65 16.96
N PHE A 96 -3.04 17.90 16.34
CA PHE A 96 -2.09 17.05 17.05
C PHE A 96 -1.17 17.87 17.96
N LYS A 97 -0.58 18.93 17.42
CA LYS A 97 0.30 19.82 18.18
C LYS A 97 -0.42 20.49 19.38
N GLU A 98 -1.67 20.90 19.19
CA GLU A 98 -2.48 21.46 20.27
C GLU A 98 -2.80 20.47 21.39
N VAL A 99 -2.95 19.18 21.07
CA VAL A 99 -3.29 18.13 22.03
C VAL A 99 -2.05 17.59 22.76
N THR A 100 -0.95 17.43 22.02
CA THR A 100 0.25 16.75 22.53
C THR A 100 1.40 17.69 22.87
N GLY A 101 1.45 18.86 22.26
CA GLY A 101 2.61 19.78 22.31
C GLY A 101 3.72 19.40 21.33
N GLU A 102 3.57 18.32 20.56
CA GLU A 102 4.57 17.78 19.64
C GLU A 102 4.19 18.06 18.19
N GLU A 103 5.19 18.02 17.30
CA GLU A 103 4.96 18.08 15.85
C GLU A 103 4.59 16.69 15.31
N LEU A 104 3.64 16.64 14.39
CA LEU A 104 3.28 15.41 13.68
C LEU A 104 3.99 15.36 12.33
N PRO A 105 4.98 14.47 12.13
CA PRO A 105 5.62 14.31 10.84
C PRO A 105 4.67 13.73 9.81
N VAL A 106 4.86 14.08 8.53
CA VAL A 106 4.21 13.41 7.40
C VAL A 106 5.13 12.29 6.92
N GLU A 107 4.61 11.08 6.91
CA GLU A 107 5.30 9.91 6.39
C GLU A 107 4.49 9.29 5.24
N TYR A 108 5.19 8.64 4.32
CA TYR A 108 4.60 7.95 3.18
C TYR A 108 4.80 6.45 3.37
N ASP A 109 3.69 5.75 3.61
CA ASP A 109 3.69 4.31 3.86
C ASP A 109 3.50 3.55 2.55
N PRO A 110 4.41 2.63 2.17
CA PRO A 110 4.26 1.78 0.99
C PRO A 110 3.25 0.65 1.17
N SER A 111 2.59 0.53 2.32
CA SER A 111 1.57 -0.50 2.58
C SER A 111 0.24 -0.20 1.88
N VAL A 112 -0.71 -1.11 2.03
CA VAL A 112 -2.08 -0.96 1.52
C VAL A 112 -3.09 -1.13 2.65
N CYS A 113 -4.14 -0.31 2.61
CA CYS A 113 -5.29 -0.42 3.52
C CYS A 113 -6.55 0.16 2.85
N ASP A 114 -7.67 0.18 3.54
CA ASP A 114 -8.95 0.66 3.00
C ASP A 114 -8.90 2.14 2.57
N SER A 115 -7.96 2.92 3.08
CA SER A 115 -7.72 4.30 2.64
C SER A 115 -7.46 4.41 1.14
N ASN A 116 -6.86 3.39 0.51
CA ASN A 116 -6.64 3.34 -0.93
C ASN A 116 -7.97 3.38 -1.71
N ILE A 117 -9.00 2.69 -1.20
CA ILE A 117 -10.34 2.69 -1.82
C ILE A 117 -11.02 4.05 -1.63
N LEU A 118 -10.94 4.63 -0.44
CA LEU A 118 -11.50 5.95 -0.17
C LEU A 118 -10.86 7.02 -1.05
N ALA A 119 -9.54 7.03 -1.11
CA ALA A 119 -8.80 8.03 -1.86
C ALA A 119 -8.97 7.88 -3.37
N VAL A 120 -8.81 6.67 -3.93
CA VAL A 120 -8.76 6.46 -5.37
C VAL A 120 -10.15 6.23 -5.97
N SER A 121 -10.96 5.34 -5.37
CA SER A 121 -12.25 5.00 -5.96
C SER A 121 -13.33 6.05 -5.67
N LEU A 122 -13.26 6.72 -4.53
CA LEU A 122 -14.25 7.71 -4.11
C LEU A 122 -13.74 9.16 -4.22
N GLY A 123 -12.44 9.37 -4.48
CA GLY A 123 -11.86 10.70 -4.60
C GLY A 123 -11.88 11.50 -3.29
N ILE A 124 -11.90 10.82 -2.14
CA ILE A 124 -11.94 11.45 -0.82
C ILE A 124 -10.52 11.66 -0.33
N PRO A 125 -10.08 12.89 -0.04
CA PRO A 125 -8.78 13.12 0.61
C PRO A 125 -8.66 12.29 1.88
N THR A 126 -7.63 11.46 1.98
CA THR A 126 -7.53 10.46 3.05
C THR A 126 -6.11 10.37 3.58
N VAL A 127 -5.99 10.36 4.89
CA VAL A 127 -4.74 10.09 5.63
C VAL A 127 -4.94 8.96 6.62
N THR A 128 -3.89 8.23 6.91
CA THR A 128 -3.88 7.25 7.99
C THR A 128 -3.26 7.90 9.23
N PHE A 129 -3.99 7.89 10.33
CA PHE A 129 -3.56 8.44 11.61
C PHE A 129 -4.09 7.57 12.75
N GLY A 130 -3.30 7.34 13.78
CA GLY A 130 -3.72 6.55 14.93
C GLY A 130 -2.62 6.39 15.97
N PRO A 131 -2.89 5.63 17.06
CA PRO A 131 -1.88 5.34 18.06
C PRO A 131 -0.78 4.45 17.48
N SER A 132 0.46 4.70 17.87
CA SER A 132 1.59 3.85 17.51
C SER A 132 1.70 2.62 18.41
N GLY A 133 2.52 1.70 17.98
CA GLY A 133 2.78 0.45 18.71
C GLY A 133 3.96 -0.29 18.12
N GLY A 134 4.01 -1.58 18.33
CA GLY A 134 5.05 -2.43 17.76
C GLY A 134 4.57 -3.85 17.53
N GLY A 135 5.35 -4.59 16.74
CA GLY A 135 5.05 -5.97 16.38
C GLY A 135 3.89 -6.10 15.41
N MET A 136 3.66 -5.12 14.53
CA MET A 136 2.59 -5.15 13.53
C MET A 136 2.58 -6.47 12.77
N HIS A 137 1.40 -7.11 12.69
CA HIS A 137 1.17 -8.42 12.06
C HIS A 137 1.98 -9.58 12.65
N ALA A 138 2.52 -9.43 13.86
CA ALA A 138 3.27 -10.48 14.56
C ALA A 138 2.61 -10.88 15.90
N ALA A 139 3.09 -11.97 16.50
CA ALA A 139 2.67 -12.34 17.84
C ALA A 139 3.07 -11.25 18.85
N ASN A 140 2.22 -10.99 19.84
CA ASN A 140 2.40 -9.94 20.84
C ASN A 140 2.42 -8.52 20.28
N GLU A 141 1.71 -8.26 19.20
CA GLU A 141 1.46 -6.90 18.74
C GLU A 141 0.84 -6.05 19.85
N TYR A 142 1.30 -4.81 20.00
CA TYR A 142 0.81 -3.90 21.01
C TYR A 142 0.64 -2.47 20.50
N GLY A 143 -0.27 -1.73 21.13
CA GLY A 143 -0.43 -0.29 20.95
C GLY A 143 -0.30 0.46 22.27
N HIS A 144 0.06 1.73 22.22
CA HIS A 144 0.16 2.57 23.39
C HIS A 144 -1.20 3.12 23.81
N ALA A 145 -1.80 2.57 24.86
CA ALA A 145 -3.14 2.93 25.34
C ALA A 145 -3.32 4.43 25.65
N TRP A 146 -2.28 5.10 26.15
CA TRP A 146 -2.32 6.54 26.42
C TRP A 146 -2.49 7.38 25.15
N GLN A 147 -1.98 6.91 24.00
CA GLN A 147 -2.16 7.59 22.72
C GLN A 147 -3.58 7.50 22.18
N VAL A 148 -4.33 6.46 22.53
CA VAL A 148 -5.74 6.32 22.08
C VAL A 148 -6.57 7.52 22.51
N LYS A 149 -6.39 7.99 23.74
CA LYS A 149 -7.08 9.19 24.25
C LYS A 149 -6.69 10.45 23.48
N ASN A 150 -5.40 10.63 23.21
CA ASN A 150 -4.91 11.77 22.44
C ASN A 150 -5.44 11.73 20.99
N CYS A 151 -5.39 10.57 20.34
CA CYS A 151 -5.94 10.40 19.00
C CYS A 151 -7.44 10.75 18.94
N ALA A 152 -8.25 10.32 19.91
CA ALA A 152 -9.66 10.66 19.96
C ALA A 152 -9.90 12.17 20.03
N GLU A 153 -9.12 12.88 20.82
CA GLU A 153 -9.22 14.35 20.93
C GLU A 153 -8.71 15.05 19.65
N VAL A 154 -7.65 14.53 19.03
CA VAL A 154 -7.15 15.05 17.74
C VAL A 154 -8.23 14.88 16.65
N TYR A 155 -8.85 13.72 16.55
CA TYR A 155 -9.96 13.49 15.60
C TYR A 155 -11.10 14.48 15.83
N ARG A 156 -11.53 14.64 17.09
CA ARG A 156 -12.61 15.57 17.44
C ARG A 156 -12.31 17.00 17.00
N ARG A 157 -11.09 17.49 17.23
CA ARG A 157 -10.68 18.85 16.83
C ARG A 157 -10.59 18.98 15.32
N THR A 158 -9.96 18.03 14.66
CA THR A 158 -9.82 18.02 13.19
C THR A 158 -11.19 18.07 12.51
N VAL A 159 -12.12 17.21 12.92
CA VAL A 159 -13.48 17.17 12.35
C VAL A 159 -14.23 18.47 12.64
N ALA A 160 -14.15 18.99 13.87
CA ALA A 160 -14.82 20.23 14.24
C ALA A 160 -14.30 21.45 13.46
N GLU A 161 -13.07 21.42 12.98
CA GLU A 161 -12.50 22.47 12.17
C GLU A 161 -12.84 22.34 10.68
N LEU A 162 -12.78 21.13 10.14
CA LEU A 162 -13.07 20.89 8.73
C LEU A 162 -14.56 21.04 8.38
N LEU A 163 -15.46 20.98 9.37
CA LEU A 163 -16.92 21.12 9.18
C LEU A 163 -17.45 22.53 9.50
N LYS A 164 -16.59 23.52 9.71
CA LYS A 164 -17.00 24.92 9.84
C LYS A 164 -17.31 25.53 8.49
#